data_f07d6863faec1c9ca2fe14a94aca6b1c
#
_entry.id   f07d6863faec1c9ca2fe14a94aca6b1c
#
_cell.length_a   1.000
_cell.length_b   1.000
_cell.length_c   1.000
_cell.angle_alpha   90.00
_cell.angle_beta   90.00
_cell.angle_gamma   90.00
#
_symmetry.space_group_name_H-M   'P 1'
#
loop_
_entity.id
_entity.type
_entity.pdbx_description
1 polymer ?
#
loop_
_entity_poly.entity_id
_entity_poly.type
_entity_poly.pdbx_seq_one_letter_code
_entity_poly.pdbx_strand_id
1 'polypeptide(L)'
;ASGDLLDTIYLNQRRQSWYEEYLIKLGDPEPLPFVGSAQGLDATTAATLITEALDYQVTNRTKLRPISKVRSHLMTKFEELGGLVIFNSMVGNNTKRMLDLEEFRGFTLQSPIAPLIFINANDTVNGQIFSFLHECAHVWHGGNSGVSAGGDPLDNRDTQIERWCDQVAAEVAVPTTDLRDNFNPH
;
A
#
# COMPACT_ATOMS: atom_id res chain seq x y z
N ALA A 1 3.17 3.25 -20.25
CA ALA A 1 3.97 3.75 -19.12
C ALA A 1 4.99 4.78 -19.64
N SER A 2 5.08 5.94 -18.99
CA SER A 2 6.09 6.96 -19.32
C SER A 2 7.48 6.51 -18.88
N GLY A 3 8.51 7.21 -19.39
CA GLY A 3 9.90 7.02 -18.93
C GLY A 3 10.05 7.34 -17.44
N ASP A 4 9.27 8.27 -16.89
CA ASP A 4 9.30 8.67 -15.48
C ASP A 4 8.76 7.57 -14.57
N LEU A 5 7.67 6.92 -14.94
CA LEU A 5 7.13 5.77 -14.22
C LEU A 5 8.11 4.58 -14.27
N LEU A 6 8.62 4.24 -15.45
CA LEU A 6 9.57 3.13 -15.61
C LEU A 6 10.84 3.34 -14.78
N ASP A 7 11.45 4.53 -14.84
CA ASP A 7 12.63 4.85 -14.05
C ASP A 7 12.33 4.80 -12.54
N THR A 8 11.15 5.24 -12.12
CA THR A 8 10.72 5.16 -10.72
C THR A 8 10.59 3.71 -10.27
N ILE A 9 10.00 2.84 -11.09
CA ILE A 9 9.91 1.40 -10.80
C ILE A 9 11.31 0.80 -10.69
N TYR A 10 12.19 1.02 -11.66
CA TYR A 10 13.56 0.46 -11.66
C TYR A 10 14.39 0.93 -10.46
N LEU A 11 14.28 2.21 -10.08
CA LEU A 11 14.95 2.72 -8.89
C LEU A 11 14.50 1.99 -7.62
N ASN A 12 13.20 1.71 -7.49
CA ASN A 12 12.66 1.04 -6.31
C ASN A 12 12.91 -0.47 -6.34
N GLN A 13 12.92 -1.11 -7.50
CA GLN A 13 13.37 -2.50 -7.63
C GLN A 13 14.82 -2.66 -7.18
N ARG A 14 15.70 -1.74 -7.55
CA ARG A 14 17.10 -1.75 -7.08
C ARG A 14 17.24 -1.57 -5.57
N ARG A 15 16.40 -0.69 -4.96
CA ARG A 15 16.36 -0.52 -3.50
C ARG A 15 15.89 -1.79 -2.81
N GLN A 16 14.82 -2.39 -3.31
CA GLN A 16 14.29 -3.65 -2.79
C GLN A 16 15.33 -4.77 -2.88
N SER A 17 15.94 -4.99 -4.05
CA SER A 17 16.96 -6.02 -4.25
C SER A 17 18.18 -5.82 -3.33
N TRP A 18 18.64 -4.58 -3.17
CA TRP A 18 19.73 -4.27 -2.25
C TRP A 18 19.35 -4.62 -0.80
N TYR A 19 18.14 -4.31 -0.37
CA TYR A 19 17.67 -4.60 0.98
C TYR A 19 17.48 -6.10 1.20
N GLU A 20 16.95 -6.83 0.22
CA GLU A 20 16.86 -8.30 0.26
C GLU A 20 18.24 -8.94 0.40
N GLU A 21 19.21 -8.52 -0.40
CA GLU A 21 20.59 -8.98 -0.29
C GLU A 21 21.20 -8.69 1.09
N TYR A 22 20.91 -7.53 1.65
CA TYR A 22 21.36 -7.16 3.00
C TYR A 22 20.74 -8.08 4.06
N LEU A 23 19.43 -8.35 4.01
CA LEU A 23 18.76 -9.26 4.93
C LEU A 23 19.34 -10.68 4.83
N ILE A 24 19.58 -11.19 3.63
CA ILE A 24 20.18 -12.51 3.40
C ILE A 24 21.59 -12.58 3.96
N LYS A 25 22.38 -11.52 3.84
CA LYS A 25 23.74 -11.46 4.42
C LYS A 25 23.75 -11.43 5.96
N LEU A 26 22.67 -10.93 6.58
CA LEU A 26 22.53 -10.96 8.04
C LEU A 26 22.13 -12.32 8.59
N GLY A 27 21.55 -13.20 7.77
CA GLY A 27 21.10 -14.52 8.14
C GLY A 27 20.18 -15.11 7.07
N ASP A 28 19.36 -16.06 7.45
CA ASP A 28 18.33 -16.65 6.58
C ASP A 28 16.97 -16.02 6.96
N PRO A 29 16.51 -14.98 6.23
CA PRO A 29 15.31 -14.24 6.61
C PRO A 29 14.07 -15.08 6.38
N GLU A 30 13.24 -15.24 7.39
CA GLU A 30 11.92 -15.86 7.28
C GLU A 30 10.96 -14.96 6.49
N PRO A 31 10.06 -15.55 5.68
CA PRO A 31 9.00 -14.82 5.03
C PRO A 31 8.15 -14.04 6.04
N LEU A 32 7.79 -12.81 5.70
CA LEU A 32 6.95 -11.97 6.56
C LEU A 32 5.52 -12.53 6.60
N PRO A 33 4.95 -12.79 7.81
CA PRO A 33 3.69 -13.53 7.93
C PRO A 33 2.47 -12.85 7.30
N PHE A 34 2.50 -11.52 7.15
CA PHE A 34 1.38 -10.77 6.59
C PHE A 34 1.33 -10.80 5.06
N VAL A 35 2.47 -11.06 4.39
CA VAL A 35 2.52 -11.12 2.92
C VAL A 35 1.71 -12.32 2.42
N GLY A 36 0.67 -12.04 1.62
CA GLY A 36 -0.22 -13.07 1.10
C GLY A 36 -1.22 -13.65 2.10
N SER A 37 -1.27 -13.14 3.33
CA SER A 37 -2.13 -13.70 4.40
C SER A 37 -3.64 -13.47 4.17
N ALA A 38 -4.02 -12.55 3.28
CA ALA A 38 -5.40 -12.27 2.93
C ALA A 38 -5.84 -12.90 1.60
N GLN A 39 -5.03 -13.77 1.02
CA GLN A 39 -5.40 -14.44 -0.23
C GLN A 39 -6.68 -15.28 -0.05
N GLY A 40 -7.68 -15.03 -0.90
CA GLY A 40 -8.96 -15.74 -0.85
C GLY A 40 -9.94 -15.26 0.23
N LEU A 41 -9.57 -14.26 1.02
CA LEU A 41 -10.49 -13.64 1.97
C LEU A 41 -11.37 -12.58 1.30
N ASP A 42 -12.57 -12.37 1.88
CA ASP A 42 -13.40 -11.22 1.50
C ASP A 42 -12.76 -9.90 1.97
N ALA A 43 -13.19 -8.79 1.38
CA ALA A 43 -12.59 -7.48 1.64
C ALA A 43 -12.73 -7.02 3.10
N THR A 44 -13.84 -7.34 3.77
CA THR A 44 -14.06 -6.95 5.17
C THR A 44 -13.13 -7.70 6.11
N THR A 45 -12.96 -9.00 5.91
CA THR A 45 -12.04 -9.83 6.69
C THR A 45 -10.58 -9.38 6.47
N ALA A 46 -10.20 -9.13 5.22
CA ALA A 46 -8.87 -8.62 4.88
C ALA A 46 -8.60 -7.25 5.50
N ALA A 47 -9.59 -6.34 5.44
CA ALA A 47 -9.50 -5.02 6.05
C ALA A 47 -9.29 -5.10 7.57
N THR A 48 -9.92 -6.06 8.26
CA THR A 48 -9.72 -6.29 9.69
C THR A 48 -8.27 -6.68 9.98
N LEU A 49 -7.70 -7.62 9.21
CA LEU A 49 -6.29 -8.03 9.36
C LEU A 49 -5.33 -6.85 9.18
N ILE A 50 -5.54 -6.04 8.15
CA ILE A 50 -4.70 -4.87 7.85
C ILE A 50 -4.84 -3.82 8.95
N THR A 51 -6.06 -3.54 9.40
CA THR A 51 -6.35 -2.58 10.47
C THR A 51 -5.66 -2.97 11.78
N GLU A 52 -5.70 -4.25 12.14
CA GLU A 52 -5.01 -4.77 13.32
C GLU A 52 -3.48 -4.69 13.17
N ALA A 53 -2.94 -5.13 12.03
CA ALA A 53 -1.50 -5.13 11.77
C ALA A 53 -0.90 -3.71 11.77
N LEU A 54 -1.64 -2.72 11.27
CA LEU A 54 -1.21 -1.32 11.21
C LEU A 54 -1.60 -0.51 12.47
N ASP A 55 -2.18 -1.15 13.49
CA ASP A 55 -2.67 -0.48 14.70
C ASP A 55 -3.54 0.74 14.37
N TYR A 56 -4.48 0.54 13.43
CA TYR A 56 -5.32 1.60 12.86
C TYR A 56 -6.81 1.42 13.17
N GLN A 57 -7.14 0.82 14.31
CA GLN A 57 -8.51 0.67 14.79
C GLN A 57 -9.14 2.04 15.07
N VAL A 58 -10.45 2.11 14.95
CA VAL A 58 -11.25 3.34 15.14
C VAL A 58 -10.95 4.04 16.47
N THR A 59 -10.78 3.25 17.53
CA THR A 59 -10.43 3.76 18.87
C THR A 59 -9.11 4.52 18.93
N ASN A 60 -8.16 4.22 18.03
CA ASN A 60 -6.85 4.86 17.98
C ASN A 60 -6.81 6.06 17.02
N ARG A 61 -7.72 6.13 16.04
CA ARG A 61 -7.73 7.20 15.00
C ARG A 61 -7.94 8.59 15.58
N THR A 62 -8.72 8.73 16.64
CA THR A 62 -8.96 10.02 17.28
C THR A 62 -7.71 10.68 17.83
N LYS A 63 -6.69 9.88 18.14
CA LYS A 63 -5.37 10.33 18.64
C LYS A 63 -4.43 10.76 17.50
N LEU A 64 -4.76 10.40 16.24
CA LEU A 64 -3.93 10.62 15.05
C LEU A 64 -4.35 11.90 14.30
N ARG A 65 -4.40 13.02 14.99
CA ARG A 65 -4.67 14.32 14.35
C ARG A 65 -3.43 15.22 14.42
N PRO A 66 -3.13 16.01 13.41
CA PRO A 66 -3.78 16.17 12.09
C PRO A 66 -3.58 14.98 11.17
N ILE A 67 -4.23 14.97 10.00
CA ILE A 67 -4.22 13.87 9.02
C ILE A 67 -2.80 13.44 8.58
N SER A 68 -1.84 14.33 8.60
CA SER A 68 -0.43 14.01 8.34
C SER A 68 0.16 13.02 9.34
N LYS A 69 -0.33 13.00 10.59
CA LYS A 69 0.07 11.99 11.59
C LYS A 69 -0.46 10.61 11.26
N VAL A 70 -1.63 10.52 10.62
CA VAL A 70 -2.18 9.24 10.13
C VAL A 70 -1.21 8.63 9.12
N ARG A 71 -0.79 9.41 8.11
CA ARG A 71 0.17 8.93 7.10
C ARG A 71 1.47 8.45 7.75
N SER A 72 2.06 9.24 8.65
CA SER A 72 3.29 8.87 9.33
C SER A 72 3.13 7.62 10.21
N HIS A 73 2.00 7.48 10.90
CA HIS A 73 1.68 6.29 11.69
C HIS A 73 1.61 5.03 10.83
N LEU A 74 0.82 5.06 9.74
CA LEU A 74 0.66 3.93 8.83
C LEU A 74 2.00 3.51 8.22
N MET A 75 2.80 4.48 7.80
CA MET A 75 4.13 4.28 7.25
C MET A 75 5.05 3.59 8.29
N THR A 76 5.12 4.12 9.50
CA THR A 76 5.92 3.55 10.58
C THR A 76 5.49 2.12 10.91
N LYS A 77 4.17 1.85 10.99
CA LYS A 77 3.66 0.51 11.28
C LYS A 77 4.00 -0.50 10.20
N PHE A 78 3.90 -0.11 8.93
CA PHE A 78 4.29 -0.98 7.82
C PHE A 78 5.80 -1.29 7.84
N GLU A 79 6.63 -0.30 8.14
CA GLU A 79 8.08 -0.49 8.29
C GLU A 79 8.42 -1.38 9.50
N GLU A 80 7.72 -1.23 10.62
CA GLU A 80 7.87 -2.10 11.81
C GLU A 80 7.53 -3.57 11.49
N LEU A 81 6.61 -3.83 10.56
CA LEU A 81 6.29 -5.17 10.08
C LEU A 81 7.36 -5.76 9.15
N GLY A 82 8.33 -4.98 8.71
CA GLY A 82 9.40 -5.39 7.80
C GLY A 82 9.24 -4.94 6.35
N GLY A 83 8.21 -4.16 6.03
CA GLY A 83 8.00 -3.59 4.70
C GLY A 83 8.87 -2.37 4.44
N LEU A 84 8.97 -2.00 3.15
CA LEU A 84 9.58 -0.76 2.69
C LEU A 84 8.49 0.16 2.16
N VAL A 85 8.51 1.44 2.51
CA VAL A 85 7.55 2.42 1.99
C VAL A 85 8.23 3.72 1.60
N ILE A 86 7.86 4.23 0.42
CA ILE A 86 8.43 5.44 -0.15
C ILE A 86 7.29 6.35 -0.63
N PHE A 87 7.28 7.57 -0.13
CA PHE A 87 6.45 8.66 -0.63
C PHE A 87 7.35 9.64 -1.37
N ASN A 88 7.15 9.81 -2.67
CA ASN A 88 7.93 10.76 -3.46
C ASN A 88 7.07 11.37 -4.57
N SER A 89 7.37 12.61 -4.94
CA SER A 89 6.68 13.38 -5.97
C SER A 89 7.45 13.50 -7.28
N MET A 90 8.67 12.94 -7.32
CA MET A 90 9.59 13.08 -8.45
C MET A 90 10.38 11.79 -8.70
N VAL A 91 10.98 11.68 -9.87
CA VAL A 91 11.88 10.56 -10.20
C VAL A 91 13.18 10.71 -9.40
N GLY A 92 13.39 9.81 -8.44
CA GLY A 92 14.55 9.89 -7.54
C GLY A 92 14.61 11.22 -6.81
N ASN A 93 15.63 12.01 -7.08
CA ASN A 93 15.81 13.36 -6.53
C ASN A 93 15.79 14.44 -7.62
N ASN A 94 15.24 14.14 -8.80
CA ASN A 94 15.22 15.05 -9.92
C ASN A 94 13.97 15.94 -9.93
N THR A 95 14.11 17.17 -9.41
CA THR A 95 13.01 18.15 -9.31
C THR A 95 12.42 18.59 -10.65
N LYS A 96 13.08 18.27 -11.78
CA LYS A 96 12.58 18.56 -13.13
C LYS A 96 11.72 17.42 -13.70
N ARG A 97 11.65 16.30 -13.01
CA ARG A 97 10.89 15.11 -13.42
C ARG A 97 9.85 14.77 -12.36
N MET A 98 8.79 15.58 -12.32
CA MET A 98 7.67 15.38 -11.41
C MET A 98 6.79 14.23 -11.89
N LEU A 99 6.32 13.41 -10.97
CA LEU A 99 5.46 12.28 -11.26
C LEU A 99 4.03 12.73 -11.57
N ASP A 100 3.41 12.12 -12.57
CA ASP A 100 2.06 12.43 -12.99
C ASP A 100 1.05 11.56 -12.22
N LEU A 101 0.07 12.20 -11.57
CA LEU A 101 -1.02 11.53 -10.85
C LEU A 101 -2.04 10.87 -11.79
N GLU A 102 -2.17 11.36 -13.03
CA GLU A 102 -3.06 10.76 -14.02
C GLU A 102 -2.50 9.43 -14.52
N GLU A 103 -1.18 9.25 -14.47
CA GLU A 103 -0.54 8.01 -14.88
C GLU A 103 -0.58 6.95 -13.78
N PHE A 104 -0.24 7.31 -12.52
CA PHE A 104 -0.27 6.38 -11.41
C PHE A 104 -0.30 7.09 -10.05
N ARG A 105 -0.91 6.46 -9.06
CA ARG A 105 -0.99 6.94 -7.68
C ARG A 105 -0.03 6.21 -6.75
N GLY A 106 0.26 4.95 -7.04
CA GLY A 106 1.17 4.10 -6.30
C GLY A 106 1.45 2.80 -7.03
N PHE A 107 2.33 2.00 -6.48
CA PHE A 107 2.57 0.63 -6.90
C PHE A 107 3.19 -0.20 -5.78
N THR A 108 3.02 -1.51 -5.88
CA THR A 108 3.61 -2.50 -4.98
C THR A 108 4.63 -3.36 -5.72
N LEU A 109 5.81 -3.53 -5.13
CA LEU A 109 6.77 -4.54 -5.52
C LEU A 109 6.71 -5.69 -4.50
N GLN A 110 6.20 -6.82 -4.94
CA GLN A 110 6.03 -7.99 -4.07
C GLN A 110 7.38 -8.61 -3.70
N SER A 111 7.47 -9.04 -2.46
CA SER A 111 8.59 -9.82 -1.93
C SER A 111 8.13 -10.52 -0.65
N PRO A 112 8.53 -11.78 -0.41
CA PRO A 112 8.19 -12.44 0.84
C PRO A 112 8.93 -11.87 2.05
N ILE A 113 10.07 -11.19 1.86
CA ILE A 113 10.94 -10.69 2.94
C ILE A 113 11.11 -9.18 2.95
N ALA A 114 10.78 -8.49 1.84
CA ALA A 114 10.97 -7.05 1.69
C ALA A 114 9.94 -6.43 0.73
N PRO A 115 8.62 -6.58 0.98
CA PRO A 115 7.61 -5.94 0.14
C PRO A 115 7.81 -4.43 0.16
N LEU A 116 7.72 -3.79 -1.02
CA LEU A 116 7.89 -2.35 -1.15
C LEU A 116 6.64 -1.70 -1.71
N ILE A 117 6.18 -0.65 -1.04
CA ILE A 117 5.10 0.23 -1.49
C ILE A 117 5.69 1.58 -1.87
N PHE A 118 5.34 2.06 -3.05
CA PHE A 118 5.63 3.42 -3.52
C PHE A 118 4.34 4.20 -3.70
N ILE A 119 4.30 5.43 -3.18
CA ILE A 119 3.15 6.34 -3.30
C ILE A 119 3.59 7.65 -3.94
N ASN A 120 2.86 8.08 -4.97
CA ASN A 120 3.05 9.38 -5.60
C ASN A 120 2.59 10.51 -4.66
N ALA A 121 3.55 11.26 -4.14
CA ALA A 121 3.30 12.30 -3.15
C ALA A 121 2.78 13.63 -3.76
N ASN A 122 2.50 13.69 -5.07
CA ASN A 122 1.81 14.82 -5.69
C ASN A 122 0.30 14.84 -5.37
N ASP A 123 -0.24 13.74 -4.84
CA ASP A 123 -1.62 13.67 -4.39
C ASP A 123 -1.83 14.41 -3.05
N THR A 124 -3.09 14.69 -2.72
CA THR A 124 -3.46 15.16 -1.39
C THR A 124 -3.08 14.13 -0.33
N VAL A 125 -2.91 14.55 0.92
CA VAL A 125 -2.59 13.62 2.01
C VAL A 125 -3.64 12.52 2.16
N ASN A 126 -4.92 12.84 2.00
CA ASN A 126 -6.01 11.84 2.01
C ASN A 126 -5.89 10.85 0.84
N GLY A 127 -5.59 11.35 -0.36
CA GLY A 127 -5.36 10.51 -1.53
C GLY A 127 -4.15 9.59 -1.35
N GLN A 128 -3.06 10.11 -0.79
CA GLN A 128 -1.87 9.31 -0.47
C GLN A 128 -2.18 8.20 0.54
N ILE A 129 -2.97 8.48 1.58
CA ILE A 129 -3.39 7.48 2.57
C ILE A 129 -4.23 6.39 1.92
N PHE A 130 -5.22 6.77 1.11
CA PHE A 130 -6.06 5.80 0.42
C PHE A 130 -5.24 4.92 -0.53
N SER A 131 -4.35 5.51 -1.34
CA SER A 131 -3.46 4.78 -2.23
C SER A 131 -2.54 3.84 -1.44
N PHE A 132 -1.99 4.27 -0.29
CA PHE A 132 -1.20 3.40 0.57
C PHE A 132 -1.98 2.20 1.08
N LEU A 133 -3.24 2.38 1.52
CA LEU A 133 -4.09 1.27 1.97
C LEU A 133 -4.45 0.32 0.83
N HIS A 134 -4.64 0.84 -0.39
CA HIS A 134 -4.83 0.04 -1.59
C HIS A 134 -3.59 -0.83 -1.89
N GLU A 135 -2.40 -0.25 -1.84
CA GLU A 135 -1.15 -0.99 -2.03
C GLU A 135 -0.88 -2.00 -0.89
N CYS A 136 -1.27 -1.69 0.35
CA CYS A 136 -1.27 -2.68 1.43
C CYS A 136 -2.15 -3.88 1.08
N ALA A 137 -3.35 -3.65 0.53
CA ALA A 137 -4.23 -4.74 0.11
C ALA A 137 -3.54 -5.67 -0.91
N HIS A 138 -2.78 -5.13 -1.86
CA HIS A 138 -1.96 -5.94 -2.78
C HIS A 138 -0.91 -6.78 -2.04
N VAL A 139 -0.22 -6.23 -1.05
CA VAL A 139 0.77 -6.98 -0.25
C VAL A 139 0.09 -8.11 0.53
N TRP A 140 -1.03 -7.84 1.21
CA TRP A 140 -1.78 -8.84 1.97
C TRP A 140 -2.46 -9.89 1.08
N HIS A 141 -2.87 -9.51 -0.13
CA HIS A 141 -3.39 -10.47 -1.11
C HIS A 141 -2.29 -11.46 -1.54
N GLY A 142 -1.08 -10.99 -1.71
CA GLY A 142 0.00 -11.76 -2.32
C GLY A 142 -0.28 -12.01 -3.81
N GLY A 143 0.70 -12.39 -4.53
CA GLY A 143 0.59 -12.66 -5.96
C GLY A 143 1.80 -12.13 -6.70
N ASN A 144 1.79 -12.21 -8.01
CA ASN A 144 2.86 -11.65 -8.81
C ASN A 144 2.80 -10.12 -8.77
N SER A 145 3.96 -9.48 -8.72
CA SER A 145 4.13 -8.03 -8.76
C SER A 145 3.33 -7.43 -9.93
N GLY A 146 2.14 -6.92 -9.62
CA GLY A 146 1.42 -6.05 -10.52
C GLY A 146 1.82 -4.63 -10.18
N VAL A 147 2.36 -3.89 -11.13
CA VAL A 147 2.36 -2.43 -11.04
C VAL A 147 0.90 -2.03 -11.21
N SER A 148 0.29 -1.44 -10.19
CA SER A 148 -1.04 -0.83 -10.28
C SER A 148 -0.98 0.47 -11.10
N ALA A 149 -0.35 0.38 -12.27
CA ALA A 149 -0.32 1.40 -13.28
C ALA A 149 -1.21 0.91 -14.41
N GLY A 150 -2.44 1.40 -14.48
CA GLY A 150 -3.32 1.29 -15.62
C GLY A 150 -3.24 -0.06 -16.36
N GLY A 151 -3.67 -1.14 -15.70
CA GLY A 151 -3.66 -2.48 -16.31
C GLY A 151 -4.44 -2.49 -17.61
N ASP A 152 -4.01 -3.31 -18.55
CA ASP A 152 -4.72 -3.57 -19.79
C ASP A 152 -6.17 -4.01 -19.45
N PRO A 153 -7.21 -3.33 -19.94
CA PRO A 153 -8.62 -3.62 -19.61
C PRO A 153 -9.09 -5.03 -20.00
N LEU A 154 -8.22 -5.83 -20.60
CA LEU A 154 -8.53 -7.16 -21.13
C LEU A 154 -8.26 -8.31 -20.15
N ASP A 155 -7.58 -8.11 -19.02
CA ASP A 155 -7.40 -9.16 -18.03
C ASP A 155 -8.44 -9.04 -16.90
N ASN A 156 -9.43 -9.93 -16.96
CA ASN A 156 -10.54 -9.98 -15.99
C ASN A 156 -10.09 -10.29 -14.55
N ARG A 157 -8.92 -10.91 -14.37
CA ARG A 157 -8.38 -11.23 -13.05
C ARG A 157 -7.77 -10.00 -12.38
N ASP A 158 -7.01 -9.21 -13.12
CA ASP A 158 -6.44 -7.97 -12.61
C ASP A 158 -7.53 -7.01 -12.18
N THR A 159 -8.61 -6.89 -12.97
CA THR A 159 -9.78 -6.06 -12.62
C THR A 159 -10.48 -6.51 -11.33
N GLN A 160 -10.55 -7.83 -11.04
CA GLN A 160 -11.16 -8.34 -9.81
C GLN A 160 -10.28 -8.05 -8.59
N ILE A 161 -8.97 -8.21 -8.73
CA ILE A 161 -8.01 -7.90 -7.66
C ILE A 161 -8.02 -6.41 -7.36
N GLU A 162 -7.99 -5.55 -8.38
CA GLU A 162 -8.06 -4.10 -8.21
C GLU A 162 -9.33 -3.66 -7.47
N ARG A 163 -10.50 -4.18 -7.85
CA ARG A 163 -11.77 -3.91 -7.16
C ARG A 163 -11.74 -4.39 -5.71
N TRP A 164 -11.15 -5.56 -5.46
CA TRP A 164 -11.01 -6.09 -4.12
C TRP A 164 -10.08 -5.19 -3.29
N CYS A 165 -8.95 -4.74 -3.84
CA CYS A 165 -8.03 -3.81 -3.18
C CYS A 165 -8.70 -2.46 -2.86
N ASP A 166 -9.50 -1.92 -3.79
CA ASP A 166 -10.29 -0.70 -3.54
C ASP A 166 -11.30 -0.89 -2.41
N GLN A 167 -12.00 -2.04 -2.37
CA GLN A 167 -12.94 -2.36 -1.29
C GLN A 167 -12.24 -2.51 0.06
N VAL A 168 -11.09 -3.17 0.09
CA VAL A 168 -10.26 -3.30 1.30
C VAL A 168 -9.80 -1.93 1.78
N ALA A 169 -9.26 -1.11 0.91
CA ALA A 169 -8.79 0.24 1.24
C ALA A 169 -9.93 1.11 1.80
N ALA A 170 -11.11 1.06 1.17
CA ALA A 170 -12.29 1.77 1.63
C ALA A 170 -12.75 1.29 3.02
N GLU A 171 -12.79 -0.02 3.25
CA GLU A 171 -13.19 -0.61 4.52
C GLU A 171 -12.19 -0.30 5.65
N VAL A 172 -10.89 -0.31 5.37
CA VAL A 172 -9.87 0.16 6.33
C VAL A 172 -10.03 1.65 6.61
N ALA A 173 -10.27 2.47 5.59
CA ALA A 173 -10.42 3.91 5.76
C ALA A 173 -11.70 4.28 6.55
N VAL A 174 -12.83 3.63 6.24
CA VAL A 174 -14.15 3.89 6.85
C VAL A 174 -14.89 2.57 7.05
N PRO A 175 -14.71 1.88 8.20
CA PRO A 175 -15.37 0.62 8.46
C PRO A 175 -16.90 0.73 8.37
N THR A 176 -17.52 -0.21 7.68
CA THR A 176 -18.99 -0.25 7.50
C THR A 176 -19.73 -0.41 8.85
N THR A 177 -19.11 -1.04 9.83
CA THR A 177 -19.63 -1.15 11.20
C THR A 177 -19.78 0.22 11.86
N ASP A 178 -18.81 1.12 11.69
CA ASP A 178 -18.85 2.47 12.25
C ASP A 178 -19.96 3.32 11.63
N LEU A 179 -20.22 3.15 10.35
CA LEU A 179 -21.31 3.84 9.66
C LEU A 179 -22.66 3.40 10.20
N ARG A 180 -22.84 2.10 10.47
CA ARG A 180 -24.09 1.56 11.02
C ARG A 180 -24.34 2.04 12.44
N ASP A 181 -23.32 2.08 13.29
CA ASP A 181 -23.43 2.49 14.69
C ASP A 181 -23.70 4.00 14.85
N ASN A 182 -23.21 4.81 13.92
CA ASN A 182 -23.38 6.26 13.94
C ASN A 182 -24.61 6.77 13.14
N PHE A 183 -25.21 5.92 12.30
CA PHE A 183 -26.39 6.25 11.46
C PHE A 183 -27.64 5.49 11.85
N ASN A 184 -27.81 5.10 13.12
CA ASN A 184 -29.09 4.55 13.59
C ASN A 184 -30.05 5.75 13.82
N PRO A 185 -31.00 6.04 12.90
CA PRO A 185 -31.99 7.09 13.14
C PRO A 185 -32.97 6.57 14.20
N HIS A 186 -33.08 7.30 15.31
CA HIS A 186 -34.17 7.15 16.25
C HIS A 186 -35.51 7.47 15.59
#